data_761657991fe0ba4ad55b480c68e1c3f1
#
_entry.id   761657991fe0ba4ad55b480c68e1c3f1
#
_cell.length_a   1.000
_cell.length_b   1.000
_cell.length_c   1.000
_cell.angle_alpha   90.00
_cell.angle_beta   90.00
_cell.angle_gamma   90.00
#
_symmetry.space_group_name_H-M   'P 1'
#
loop_
_entity.id
_entity.type
_entity.pdbx_description
1 polymer ?
#
loop_
_entity_poly.entity_id
_entity_poly.type
_entity_poly.pdbx_seq_one_letter_code
_entity_poly.pdbx_strand_id
1 'polypeptide(L)'
;PEDGGYGFEKIAQELGYDTYKWDKNIDKTFFGDPRAIKGGNINYIHSYFPNTMRIHGQNSNLLINTQTISSLCYESLLDLHPVTLEFIPNLATHWFISKDKMTYKFRINPDARWWDGMPVTSEDVIATWDLLMDETILEPSSQLTYQKYERPVAESKYIISVKSKNLNWRNLLYFSVSMSLHPHHILKDLDGTD
;
A
#
# COMPACT_ATOMS: atom_id res chain seq x y z
N PRO A 1 15.71 12.32 6.77
CA PRO A 1 16.05 12.38 8.17
C PRO A 1 14.97 11.90 9.13
N GLU A 2 14.67 12.65 10.20
CA GLU A 2 13.80 12.24 11.30
C GLU A 2 12.39 11.85 10.86
N ASP A 3 11.94 12.35 9.73
CA ASP A 3 10.64 12.03 9.13
C ASP A 3 10.65 10.77 8.23
N GLY A 4 11.78 10.06 8.16
CA GLY A 4 11.95 8.91 7.26
C GLY A 4 12.22 9.29 5.79
N GLY A 5 12.40 10.58 5.50
CA GLY A 5 12.69 11.10 4.17
C GLY A 5 14.11 10.82 3.68
N TYR A 6 14.64 11.76 2.89
CA TYR A 6 15.99 11.63 2.33
C TYR A 6 17.07 11.52 3.40
N GLY A 7 18.00 10.60 3.22
CA GLY A 7 19.08 10.32 4.16
C GLY A 7 18.67 9.45 5.34
N PHE A 8 17.51 8.80 5.28
CA PHE A 8 17.00 7.89 6.30
C PHE A 8 18.05 6.85 6.75
N GLU A 9 18.80 6.27 5.82
CA GLU A 9 19.82 5.25 6.14
C GLU A 9 20.95 5.78 7.05
N LYS A 10 21.23 7.08 6.99
CA LYS A 10 22.27 7.70 7.83
C LYS A 10 21.83 7.91 9.26
N ILE A 11 20.54 8.15 9.47
CA ILE A 11 19.98 8.43 10.78
C ILE A 11 19.22 7.24 11.36
N ALA A 12 18.99 6.20 10.56
CA ALA A 12 18.31 5.00 11.02
C ALA A 12 19.00 4.41 12.28
N GLN A 13 20.32 4.47 12.34
CA GLN A 13 21.11 4.09 13.51
C GLN A 13 20.80 4.96 14.72
N GLU A 14 20.84 6.28 14.56
CA GLU A 14 20.63 7.25 15.65
C GLU A 14 19.20 7.15 16.22
N LEU A 15 18.24 6.83 15.37
CA LEU A 15 16.83 6.64 15.76
C LEU A 15 16.53 5.21 16.24
N GLY A 16 17.53 4.31 16.26
CA GLY A 16 17.35 2.92 16.65
C GLY A 16 16.63 2.06 15.60
N TYR A 17 16.45 2.55 14.39
CA TYR A 17 15.84 1.77 13.31
C TYR A 17 16.79 0.74 12.70
N ASP A 18 18.09 0.83 12.95
CA ASP A 18 19.06 -0.18 12.54
C ASP A 18 18.97 -1.44 13.41
N THR A 19 18.44 -1.33 14.63
CA THR A 19 18.10 -2.50 15.44
C THR A 19 16.96 -3.31 14.81
N TYR A 20 16.23 -2.70 13.88
CA TYR A 20 15.29 -3.35 13.02
C TYR A 20 15.99 -3.73 11.71
N LYS A 21 16.07 -5.00 11.44
CA LYS A 21 16.59 -5.47 10.17
C LYS A 21 15.58 -5.11 9.08
N TRP A 22 15.77 -3.96 8.45
CA TRP A 22 14.97 -3.52 7.33
C TRP A 22 15.29 -4.34 6.08
N ASP A 23 14.26 -4.93 5.50
CA ASP A 23 14.34 -5.58 4.20
C ASP A 23 14.10 -4.55 3.09
N LYS A 24 14.77 -4.70 1.96
CA LYS A 24 14.65 -3.79 0.82
C LYS A 24 14.61 -4.46 -0.56
N ASN A 25 15.05 -5.68 -0.72
CA ASN A 25 15.02 -6.53 -1.94
C ASN A 25 15.08 -5.77 -3.29
N ILE A 26 15.75 -4.64 -3.33
CA ILE A 26 15.75 -3.72 -4.46
C ILE A 26 16.35 -4.34 -5.74
N ASP A 27 17.24 -5.30 -5.56
CA ASP A 27 17.92 -5.98 -6.66
C ASP A 27 17.03 -7.00 -7.39
N LYS A 28 15.81 -7.25 -6.86
CA LYS A 28 14.87 -8.26 -7.37
C LYS A 28 13.70 -7.66 -8.16
N THR A 29 13.72 -6.36 -8.42
CA THR A 29 12.59 -5.66 -9.08
C THR A 29 12.54 -5.82 -10.59
N PHE A 30 13.57 -6.38 -11.23
CA PHE A 30 13.62 -6.55 -12.68
C PHE A 30 13.12 -7.94 -13.10
N PHE A 31 11.91 -8.00 -13.63
CA PHE A 31 11.32 -9.20 -14.24
C PHE A 31 10.86 -8.99 -15.69
N GLY A 32 11.11 -7.81 -16.26
CA GLY A 32 10.86 -7.49 -17.65
C GLY A 32 12.11 -7.69 -18.53
N ASP A 33 11.94 -7.63 -19.84
CA ASP A 33 13.08 -7.62 -20.79
C ASP A 33 13.84 -6.29 -20.62
N PRO A 34 15.15 -6.31 -20.29
CA PRO A 34 15.94 -5.09 -20.14
C PRO A 34 16.06 -4.26 -21.42
N ARG A 35 15.70 -4.84 -22.58
CA ARG A 35 15.66 -4.15 -23.88
C ARG A 35 14.31 -3.50 -24.15
N ALA A 36 13.32 -3.66 -23.26
CA ALA A 36 12.00 -3.08 -23.46
C ALA A 36 12.08 -1.55 -23.53
N ILE A 37 11.42 -0.98 -24.52
CA ILE A 37 11.33 0.47 -24.72
C ILE A 37 10.04 0.97 -24.08
N LYS A 38 10.15 1.99 -23.25
CA LYS A 38 8.99 2.61 -22.59
C LYS A 38 8.13 3.33 -23.63
N GLY A 39 6.82 3.10 -23.60
CA GLY A 39 5.82 3.77 -24.44
C GLY A 39 4.98 2.79 -25.24
N GLY A 40 4.28 3.31 -26.24
CA GLY A 40 3.31 2.56 -27.05
C GLY A 40 1.88 2.63 -26.50
N ASN A 41 0.96 1.97 -27.21
CA ASN A 41 -0.45 1.88 -26.86
C ASN A 41 -0.87 0.42 -26.69
N ILE A 42 -1.64 0.14 -25.66
CA ILE A 42 -2.28 -1.16 -25.47
C ILE A 42 -3.78 -0.98 -25.64
N ASN A 43 -4.37 -1.74 -26.56
CA ASN A 43 -5.83 -1.81 -26.71
C ASN A 43 -6.36 -2.94 -25.84
N TYR A 44 -7.19 -2.61 -24.88
CA TYR A 44 -7.79 -3.57 -23.96
C TYR A 44 -9.30 -3.68 -24.25
N ILE A 45 -9.79 -4.92 -24.36
CA ILE A 45 -11.20 -5.19 -24.66
C ILE A 45 -11.86 -5.74 -23.39
N HIS A 46 -12.93 -5.07 -22.96
CA HIS A 46 -13.80 -5.56 -21.90
C HIS A 46 -15.14 -6.06 -22.49
N SER A 47 -15.67 -7.13 -21.92
CA SER A 47 -16.92 -7.73 -22.36
C SER A 47 -18.17 -6.95 -21.91
N TYR A 48 -18.01 -6.03 -20.97
CA TYR A 48 -19.10 -5.24 -20.40
C TYR A 48 -18.58 -3.91 -19.84
N PHE A 49 -19.49 -2.94 -19.68
CA PHE A 49 -19.20 -1.70 -18.97
C PHE A 49 -19.36 -1.87 -17.45
N PRO A 50 -18.56 -1.22 -16.62
CA PRO A 50 -18.74 -1.22 -15.18
C PRO A 50 -20.03 -0.47 -14.80
N ASN A 51 -20.73 -0.97 -13.81
CA ASN A 51 -21.92 -0.28 -13.26
C ASN A 51 -21.53 1.03 -12.56
N THR A 52 -20.33 1.11 -12.07
CA THR A 52 -19.73 2.26 -11.39
C THR A 52 -18.23 2.29 -11.64
N MET A 53 -17.60 3.45 -11.53
CA MET A 53 -16.14 3.60 -11.54
C MET A 53 -15.54 3.47 -10.13
N ARG A 54 -16.36 3.28 -9.11
CA ARG A 54 -15.89 3.06 -7.74
C ARG A 54 -15.07 1.77 -7.65
N ILE A 55 -14.02 1.79 -6.87
CA ILE A 55 -13.20 0.62 -6.56
C ILE A 55 -13.55 -0.01 -5.20
N HIS A 56 -14.27 0.72 -4.37
CA HIS A 56 -14.81 0.27 -3.09
C HIS A 56 -16.33 0.44 -3.03
N GLY A 57 -16.96 -0.35 -2.14
CA GLY A 57 -18.40 -0.29 -1.90
C GLY A 57 -19.22 -1.24 -2.75
N GLN A 58 -20.52 -1.04 -2.69
CA GLN A 58 -21.48 -1.90 -3.36
C GLN A 58 -21.32 -1.85 -4.89
N ASN A 59 -21.31 -3.00 -5.55
CA ASN A 59 -21.14 -3.18 -7.00
C ASN A 59 -19.74 -2.79 -7.55
N SER A 60 -18.76 -2.54 -6.71
CA SER A 60 -17.39 -2.21 -7.12
C SER A 60 -16.50 -3.45 -7.40
N ASN A 61 -16.94 -4.64 -7.03
CA ASN A 61 -16.15 -5.88 -7.12
C ASN A 61 -16.14 -6.53 -8.51
N LEU A 62 -16.54 -5.82 -9.55
CA LEU A 62 -16.43 -6.29 -10.92
C LEU A 62 -14.96 -6.34 -11.36
N LEU A 63 -14.64 -7.28 -12.25
CA LEU A 63 -13.28 -7.50 -12.74
C LEU A 63 -12.62 -6.23 -13.28
N ILE A 64 -13.37 -5.38 -13.98
CA ILE A 64 -12.87 -4.10 -14.52
C ILE A 64 -12.48 -3.13 -13.40
N ASN A 65 -13.25 -3.07 -12.30
CA ASN A 65 -12.95 -2.19 -11.16
C ASN A 65 -11.71 -2.66 -10.40
N THR A 66 -11.65 -3.95 -10.07
CA THR A 66 -10.59 -4.51 -9.24
C THR A 66 -9.31 -4.78 -10.02
N GLN A 67 -9.38 -5.34 -11.23
CA GLN A 67 -8.18 -5.70 -11.98
C GLN A 67 -7.67 -4.61 -12.92
N THR A 68 -8.53 -3.72 -13.41
CA THR A 68 -8.09 -2.70 -14.34
C THR A 68 -7.95 -1.35 -13.63
N ILE A 69 -9.01 -0.84 -13.01
CA ILE A 69 -8.96 0.50 -12.41
C ILE A 69 -8.04 0.49 -11.19
N SER A 70 -8.27 -0.40 -10.24
CA SER A 70 -7.48 -0.44 -9.01
C SER A 70 -5.99 -0.70 -9.32
N SER A 71 -5.68 -1.73 -10.10
CA SER A 71 -4.29 -2.12 -10.37
C SER A 71 -3.50 -1.15 -11.27
N LEU A 72 -4.17 -0.33 -12.09
CA LEU A 72 -3.52 0.65 -12.96
C LEU A 72 -3.45 2.05 -12.35
N CYS A 73 -4.34 2.37 -11.41
CA CYS A 73 -4.45 3.73 -10.87
C CYS A 73 -3.91 3.85 -9.44
N TYR A 74 -3.81 2.75 -8.71
CA TYR A 74 -3.43 2.74 -7.30
C TYR A 74 -2.36 1.70 -7.03
N GLU A 75 -1.48 2.00 -6.09
CA GLU A 75 -0.37 1.15 -5.70
C GLU A 75 -0.47 0.78 -4.22
N SER A 76 0.12 -0.35 -3.88
CA SER A 76 0.26 -0.85 -2.51
C SER A 76 1.63 -0.52 -1.93
N LEU A 77 1.83 -0.77 -0.64
CA LEU A 77 3.13 -0.53 0.01
C LEU A 77 4.24 -1.43 -0.55
N LEU A 78 3.95 -2.71 -0.72
CA LEU A 78 4.86 -3.69 -1.32
C LEU A 78 4.15 -4.42 -2.45
N ASP A 79 4.94 -5.14 -3.25
CA ASP A 79 4.43 -6.07 -4.25
C ASP A 79 5.09 -7.44 -4.07
N LEU A 80 4.63 -8.44 -4.81
CA LEU A 80 5.25 -9.76 -4.90
C LEU A 80 5.96 -9.92 -6.22
N HIS A 81 7.20 -10.38 -6.16
CA HIS A 81 7.94 -10.73 -7.36
C HIS A 81 7.21 -11.89 -8.08
N PRO A 82 6.83 -11.75 -9.36
CA PRO A 82 5.93 -12.68 -10.04
C PRO A 82 6.48 -14.10 -10.21
N VAL A 83 7.79 -14.28 -10.06
CA VAL A 83 8.46 -15.58 -10.20
C VAL A 83 8.85 -16.17 -8.85
N THR A 84 9.48 -15.36 -7.98
CA THR A 84 10.01 -15.87 -6.70
C THR A 84 9.03 -15.75 -5.55
N LEU A 85 7.95 -14.97 -5.70
CA LEU A 85 6.96 -14.64 -4.67
C LEU A 85 7.56 -13.97 -3.42
N GLU A 86 8.75 -13.41 -3.55
CA GLU A 86 9.35 -12.61 -2.50
C GLU A 86 8.75 -11.20 -2.51
N PHE A 87 8.67 -10.58 -1.33
CA PHE A 87 8.27 -9.17 -1.24
C PHE A 87 9.30 -8.28 -1.92
N ILE A 88 8.81 -7.36 -2.73
CA ILE A 88 9.61 -6.33 -3.40
C ILE A 88 9.06 -4.95 -3.08
N PRO A 89 9.90 -3.91 -3.14
CA PRO A 89 9.47 -2.52 -2.95
C PRO A 89 8.41 -2.11 -3.98
N ASN A 90 7.43 -1.32 -3.52
CA ASN A 90 6.53 -0.56 -4.35
C ASN A 90 6.47 0.88 -3.78
N LEU A 91 5.35 1.35 -3.19
CA LEU A 91 5.33 2.65 -2.50
C LEU A 91 6.24 2.69 -1.27
N ALA A 92 6.44 1.55 -0.58
CA ALA A 92 7.44 1.46 0.47
C ALA A 92 8.77 0.93 -0.07
N THR A 93 9.86 1.61 0.29
CA THR A 93 11.24 1.23 -0.10
C THR A 93 11.87 0.25 0.88
N HIS A 94 11.44 0.27 2.14
CA HIS A 94 11.94 -0.59 3.20
C HIS A 94 10.79 -1.06 4.08
N TRP A 95 10.91 -2.25 4.64
CA TRP A 95 9.97 -2.77 5.63
C TRP A 95 10.67 -3.53 6.73
N PHE A 96 10.02 -3.63 7.86
CA PHE A 96 10.48 -4.32 9.04
C PHE A 96 9.39 -5.23 9.58
N ILE A 97 9.80 -6.38 10.08
CA ILE A 97 8.94 -7.36 10.75
C ILE A 97 9.51 -7.62 12.14
N SER A 98 8.68 -7.39 13.18
CA SER A 98 9.07 -7.65 14.56
C SER A 98 9.36 -9.14 14.84
N LYS A 99 10.09 -9.43 15.91
CA LYS A 99 10.45 -10.81 16.28
C LYS A 99 9.23 -11.70 16.53
N ASP A 100 8.16 -11.12 17.09
CA ASP A 100 6.88 -11.81 17.31
C ASP A 100 6.03 -11.92 16.04
N LYS A 101 6.48 -11.31 14.93
CA LYS A 101 5.80 -11.28 13.63
C LYS A 101 4.41 -10.66 13.65
N MET A 102 4.15 -9.79 14.61
CA MET A 102 2.85 -9.13 14.78
C MET A 102 2.90 -7.63 14.47
N THR A 103 4.08 -7.01 14.53
CA THR A 103 4.25 -5.58 14.19
C THR A 103 5.05 -5.44 12.92
N TYR A 104 4.54 -4.63 12.01
CA TYR A 104 5.14 -4.31 10.74
C TYR A 104 5.37 -2.82 10.64
N LYS A 105 6.51 -2.42 10.09
CA LYS A 105 6.80 -1.02 9.80
C LYS A 105 7.19 -0.87 8.34
N PHE A 106 6.80 0.24 7.73
CA PHE A 106 7.10 0.54 6.34
C PHE A 106 7.64 1.95 6.22
N ARG A 107 8.70 2.11 5.47
CA ARG A 107 9.22 3.41 5.07
C ARG A 107 8.73 3.71 3.67
N ILE A 108 7.87 4.72 3.53
CA ILE A 108 7.31 5.17 2.26
C ILE A 108 8.38 5.92 1.46
N ASN A 109 8.39 5.75 0.16
CA ASN A 109 9.28 6.45 -0.74
C ASN A 109 9.01 7.96 -0.71
N PRO A 110 9.96 8.81 -0.27
CA PRO A 110 9.74 10.26 -0.21
C PRO A 110 9.62 10.93 -1.59
N ASP A 111 9.96 10.21 -2.68
CA ASP A 111 9.76 10.68 -4.05
C ASP A 111 8.37 10.34 -4.61
N ALA A 112 7.63 9.44 -3.95
CA ALA A 112 6.30 9.06 -4.40
C ALA A 112 5.34 10.26 -4.34
N ARG A 113 4.58 10.42 -5.42
CA ARG A 113 3.61 11.52 -5.58
C ARG A 113 2.30 10.98 -6.15
N TRP A 114 1.23 11.57 -5.68
CA TRP A 114 -0.07 11.45 -6.32
C TRP A 114 -0.06 12.20 -7.67
N TRP A 115 -1.08 11.98 -8.50
CA TRP A 115 -1.19 12.61 -9.83
C TRP A 115 -1.24 14.14 -9.80
N ASP A 116 -1.66 14.72 -8.66
CA ASP A 116 -1.72 16.17 -8.43
C ASP A 116 -0.43 16.76 -7.85
N GLY A 117 0.60 15.92 -7.67
CA GLY A 117 1.91 16.30 -7.15
C GLY A 117 2.03 16.26 -5.62
N MET A 118 0.95 16.00 -4.89
CA MET A 118 1.00 15.82 -3.44
C MET A 118 1.84 14.60 -3.06
N PRO A 119 2.66 14.66 -1.99
CA PRO A 119 3.48 13.53 -1.58
C PRO A 119 2.62 12.39 -1.02
N VAL A 120 3.02 11.16 -1.29
CA VAL A 120 2.47 9.99 -0.60
C VAL A 120 3.12 9.90 0.79
N THR A 121 2.29 9.76 1.83
CA THR A 121 2.73 9.82 3.23
C THR A 121 2.07 8.74 4.08
N SER A 122 2.46 8.66 5.36
CA SER A 122 1.83 7.77 6.33
C SER A 122 0.35 8.08 6.56
N GLU A 123 -0.07 9.33 6.35
CA GLU A 123 -1.49 9.73 6.47
C GLU A 123 -2.36 9.06 5.41
N ASP A 124 -1.82 8.80 4.20
CA ASP A 124 -2.55 8.10 3.15
C ASP A 124 -2.84 6.63 3.53
N VAL A 125 -1.90 5.99 4.25
CA VAL A 125 -2.09 4.62 4.76
C VAL A 125 -3.19 4.59 5.82
N ILE A 126 -3.18 5.57 6.74
CA ILE A 126 -4.19 5.68 7.80
C ILE A 126 -5.57 5.94 7.19
N ALA A 127 -5.67 6.93 6.30
CA ALA A 127 -6.93 7.28 5.64
C ALA A 127 -7.49 6.10 4.82
N THR A 128 -6.62 5.35 4.13
CA THR A 128 -7.04 4.15 3.41
C THR A 128 -7.58 3.08 4.37
N TRP A 129 -6.92 2.84 5.50
CA TRP A 129 -7.39 1.87 6.48
C TRP A 129 -8.71 2.32 7.11
N ASP A 130 -8.85 3.60 7.47
CA ASP A 130 -10.08 4.18 8.00
C ASP A 130 -11.23 4.02 7.01
N LEU A 131 -11.00 4.29 5.72
CA LEU A 131 -11.96 4.08 4.63
C LEU A 131 -12.41 2.62 4.55
N LEU A 132 -11.49 1.66 4.57
CA LEU A 132 -11.78 0.22 4.48
C LEU A 132 -12.49 -0.33 5.73
N MET A 133 -12.41 0.38 6.85
CA MET A 133 -13.09 0.06 8.10
C MET A 133 -14.44 0.79 8.26
N ASP A 134 -14.75 1.73 7.38
CA ASP A 134 -16.01 2.47 7.41
C ASP A 134 -17.18 1.57 7.00
N GLU A 135 -18.16 1.43 7.91
CA GLU A 135 -19.34 0.60 7.70
C GLU A 135 -20.28 1.17 6.61
N THR A 136 -20.21 2.47 6.35
CA THR A 136 -21.04 3.14 5.35
C THR A 136 -20.66 2.78 3.91
N ILE A 137 -19.42 2.31 3.71
CA ILE A 137 -18.93 1.82 2.40
C ILE A 137 -19.63 0.53 1.94
N LEU A 138 -20.24 -0.22 2.86
CA LEU A 138 -20.94 -1.48 2.58
C LEU A 138 -20.06 -2.53 1.89
N GLU A 139 -18.81 -2.66 2.34
CA GLU A 139 -17.83 -3.65 1.86
C GLU A 139 -17.36 -4.59 2.99
N PRO A 140 -18.21 -5.52 3.47
CA PRO A 140 -17.91 -6.38 4.61
C PRO A 140 -16.63 -7.23 4.45
N SER A 141 -16.24 -7.55 3.23
CA SER A 141 -15.03 -8.33 2.96
C SER A 141 -13.75 -7.59 3.35
N SER A 142 -13.70 -6.29 3.06
CA SER A 142 -12.59 -5.43 3.47
C SER A 142 -12.54 -5.28 4.98
N GLN A 143 -13.66 -5.01 5.63
CA GLN A 143 -13.76 -4.94 7.08
C GLN A 143 -13.29 -6.23 7.76
N LEU A 144 -13.76 -7.40 7.29
CA LEU A 144 -13.31 -8.72 7.79
C LEU A 144 -11.80 -8.95 7.64
N THR A 145 -11.21 -8.36 6.63
CA THR A 145 -9.77 -8.47 6.37
C THR A 145 -8.98 -7.53 7.28
N TYR A 146 -9.35 -6.25 7.32
CA TYR A 146 -8.56 -5.21 7.99
C TYR A 146 -8.86 -5.03 9.47
N GLN A 147 -10.00 -5.50 10.00
CA GLN A 147 -10.26 -5.56 11.45
C GLN A 147 -9.25 -6.44 12.23
N LYS A 148 -8.47 -7.26 11.53
CA LYS A 148 -7.40 -8.10 12.14
C LYS A 148 -6.19 -7.28 12.58
N TYR A 149 -6.13 -6.00 12.22
CA TYR A 149 -5.08 -5.08 12.60
C TYR A 149 -5.61 -4.04 13.59
N GLU A 150 -4.71 -3.54 14.42
CA GLU A 150 -4.94 -2.28 15.11
C GLU A 150 -4.87 -1.15 14.08
N ARG A 151 -5.49 0.00 14.36
CA ARG A 151 -5.39 1.15 13.48
C ARG A 151 -3.92 1.52 13.28
N PRO A 152 -3.44 1.70 12.03
CA PRO A 152 -2.05 2.07 11.77
C PRO A 152 -1.66 3.37 12.46
N VAL A 153 -0.39 3.50 12.82
CA VAL A 153 0.14 4.66 13.52
C VAL A 153 1.28 5.27 12.70
N ALA A 154 1.15 6.55 12.35
CA ALA A 154 2.24 7.31 11.77
C ALA A 154 3.32 7.55 12.84
N GLU A 155 4.48 6.94 12.67
CA GLU A 155 5.65 7.23 13.51
C GLU A 155 6.33 8.53 13.02
N SER A 156 6.24 8.80 11.74
CA SER A 156 6.68 10.03 11.10
C SER A 156 5.95 10.22 9.76
N LYS A 157 6.28 11.27 9.03
CA LYS A 157 5.68 11.57 7.73
C LYS A 157 5.81 10.40 6.73
N TYR A 158 6.91 9.66 6.76
CA TYR A 158 7.19 8.58 5.82
C TYR A 158 7.37 7.22 6.48
N ILE A 159 7.11 7.10 7.79
CA ILE A 159 7.19 5.84 8.52
C ILE A 159 5.85 5.54 9.15
N ILE A 160 5.28 4.42 8.76
CA ILE A 160 4.02 3.89 9.29
C ILE A 160 4.27 2.57 10.00
N SER A 161 3.63 2.36 11.13
CA SER A 161 3.60 1.08 11.83
C SER A 161 2.18 0.54 11.92
N VAL A 162 2.05 -0.78 11.87
CA VAL A 162 0.79 -1.48 12.06
C VAL A 162 1.03 -2.74 12.87
N LYS A 163 0.10 -3.06 13.76
CA LYS A 163 0.14 -4.27 14.57
C LYS A 163 -1.05 -5.15 14.25
N SER A 164 -0.79 -6.43 14.01
CA SER A 164 -1.84 -7.42 13.87
C SER A 164 -2.32 -7.91 15.24
N LYS A 165 -3.63 -8.16 15.37
CA LYS A 165 -4.25 -8.66 16.61
C LYS A 165 -4.00 -10.15 16.86
N ASN A 166 -3.59 -10.87 15.82
CA ASN A 166 -3.28 -12.30 15.89
C ASN A 166 -2.12 -12.64 14.97
N LEU A 167 -1.42 -13.74 15.26
CA LEU A 167 -0.34 -14.23 14.41
C LEU A 167 -0.92 -15.01 13.23
N ASN A 168 -0.67 -14.50 12.02
CA ASN A 168 -0.99 -15.19 10.77
C ASN A 168 0.05 -14.83 9.71
N TRP A 169 0.54 -15.81 8.97
CA TRP A 169 1.55 -15.61 7.93
C TRP A 169 1.08 -14.70 6.77
N ARG A 170 -0.23 -14.59 6.56
CA ARG A 170 -0.82 -13.72 5.53
C ARG A 170 -0.96 -12.26 5.97
N ASN A 171 -0.75 -11.93 7.25
CA ASN A 171 -0.98 -10.57 7.72
C ASN A 171 -0.11 -9.55 6.99
N LEU A 172 1.19 -9.84 6.82
CA LEU A 172 2.05 -8.94 6.04
C LEU A 172 1.52 -8.77 4.61
N LEU A 173 1.16 -9.87 3.94
CA LEU A 173 0.66 -9.88 2.57
C LEU A 173 -0.60 -9.02 2.43
N TYR A 174 -1.60 -9.24 3.27
CA TYR A 174 -2.86 -8.50 3.18
C TYR A 174 -2.68 -7.01 3.43
N PHE A 175 -1.87 -6.63 4.39
CA PHE A 175 -1.66 -5.21 4.69
C PHE A 175 -0.78 -4.52 3.65
N SER A 176 0.31 -5.15 3.21
CA SER A 176 1.31 -4.47 2.37
C SER A 176 1.09 -4.62 0.87
N VAL A 177 0.46 -5.70 0.41
CA VAL A 177 0.28 -5.98 -1.03
C VAL A 177 -1.18 -5.84 -1.47
N SER A 178 -2.13 -6.27 -0.62
CA SER A 178 -3.54 -6.25 -1.03
C SER A 178 -4.23 -4.90 -0.77
N MET A 179 -3.64 -4.01 0.02
CA MET A 179 -4.19 -2.70 0.34
C MET A 179 -3.62 -1.65 -0.61
N SER A 180 -4.36 -1.30 -1.64
CA SER A 180 -4.04 -0.16 -2.51
C SER A 180 -4.31 1.15 -1.76
N LEU A 181 -3.35 2.07 -1.79
CA LEU A 181 -3.45 3.33 -1.04
C LEU A 181 -4.30 4.37 -1.77
N HIS A 182 -4.94 5.22 -1.00
CA HIS A 182 -5.77 6.33 -1.46
C HIS A 182 -5.29 7.65 -0.87
N PRO A 183 -5.45 8.77 -1.58
CA PRO A 183 -4.94 10.07 -1.15
C PRO A 183 -5.79 10.64 0.00
N HIS A 184 -5.19 10.77 1.18
CA HIS A 184 -5.88 11.27 2.39
C HIS A 184 -6.46 12.68 2.20
N HIS A 185 -5.77 13.53 1.45
CA HIS A 185 -6.19 14.91 1.22
C HIS A 185 -7.48 15.03 0.41
N ILE A 186 -7.87 13.96 -0.29
CA ILE A 186 -9.17 13.85 -0.98
C ILE A 186 -10.18 13.14 -0.07
N LEU A 187 -9.76 12.08 0.62
CA LEU A 187 -10.66 11.26 1.43
C LEU A 187 -11.12 11.92 2.73
N LYS A 188 -10.32 12.84 3.30
CA LYS A 188 -10.54 13.40 4.64
C LYS A 188 -11.92 14.06 4.86
N ASP A 189 -12.56 14.50 3.79
CA ASP A 189 -13.84 15.19 3.79
C ASP A 189 -14.99 14.33 3.21
N LEU A 190 -14.69 13.04 2.92
CA LEU A 190 -15.64 12.08 2.33
C LEU A 190 -15.97 10.97 3.32
N ASP A 191 -17.16 10.43 3.20
CA ASP A 191 -17.56 9.17 3.86
C ASP A 191 -18.12 8.17 2.84
N GLY A 192 -18.53 6.98 3.28
CA GLY A 192 -19.02 5.95 2.37
C GLY A 192 -20.38 6.24 1.73
N THR A 193 -21.00 7.38 2.03
CA THR A 193 -22.28 7.83 1.44
C THR A 193 -22.09 8.79 0.27
N ASP A 194 -20.86 9.33 0.08
CA ASP A 194 -20.46 10.21 -1.04
C ASP A 194 -19.95 9.40 -2.30
#